data_ff3a601320fd3e35b33aeedac726bfbd
#
_entry.id   ff3a601320fd3e35b33aeedac726bfbd
#
_cell.length_a   1.000
_cell.length_b   1.000
_cell.length_c   1.000
_cell.angle_alpha   90.00
_cell.angle_beta   90.00
_cell.angle_gamma   90.00
#
_symmetry.space_group_name_H-M   'P 1'
#
loop_
_entity.id
_entity.type
_entity.pdbx_description
1 polymer ?
#
loop_
_entity_poly.entity_id
_entity_poly.type
_entity_poly.pdbx_seq_one_letter_code
_entity_poly.pdbx_strand_id
1 'polypeptide(L)'
;MFKTDNFDKNIAAMSGEQYKDLKKALCELENLHFTFEFDGKDTLNTNIVNIKNGEKIYTEPLNELMSAIEPFKKEFQRYPCIFFYGIGNGILYKTLLQNQMHERVVVFEDNIELIYMALNLLDFSEALHNGRLIVVLVSDYT
;
A
#
# COMPACT_ATOMS: atom_id res chain seq x y z
N MET A 1 14.66 -9.23 9.32
CA MET A 1 13.53 -8.54 8.68
C MET A 1 13.79 -7.04 8.67
N PHE A 2 13.59 -6.37 7.57
CA PHE A 2 13.85 -4.94 7.45
C PHE A 2 12.73 -4.07 8.05
N LYS A 3 13.10 -2.84 8.45
CA LYS A 3 12.17 -1.86 8.98
C LYS A 3 12.69 -0.47 8.62
N THR A 4 11.91 0.26 7.84
CA THR A 4 12.31 1.58 7.32
C THR A 4 11.75 2.72 8.15
N ASP A 5 12.29 3.94 7.96
CA ASP A 5 11.72 5.15 8.56
C ASP A 5 10.28 5.39 8.09
N ASN A 6 9.97 5.03 6.85
CA ASN A 6 8.60 5.14 6.34
C ASN A 6 7.63 4.27 7.15
N PHE A 7 8.05 3.05 7.50
CA PHE A 7 7.22 2.18 8.34
C PHE A 7 6.91 2.83 9.68
N ASP A 8 7.93 3.37 10.35
CA ASP A 8 7.73 4.01 11.66
C ASP A 8 6.78 5.22 11.57
N LYS A 9 6.92 6.04 10.54
CA LYS A 9 6.03 7.18 10.30
C LYS A 9 4.59 6.74 10.04
N ASN A 10 4.42 5.70 9.24
CA ASN A 10 3.09 5.17 8.90
C ASN A 10 2.40 4.59 10.14
N ILE A 11 3.12 3.81 10.94
CA ILE A 11 2.57 3.23 12.17
C ILE A 11 2.15 4.34 13.15
N ALA A 12 2.98 5.36 13.32
CA ALA A 12 2.65 6.49 14.19
C ALA A 12 1.40 7.25 13.73
N ALA A 13 1.19 7.33 12.41
CA ALA A 13 0.04 8.01 11.82
C ALA A 13 -1.27 7.20 11.92
N MET A 14 -1.19 5.89 12.12
CA MET A 14 -2.34 4.99 12.25
C MET A 14 -2.86 5.01 13.70
N SER A 15 -3.43 6.14 14.12
CA SER A 15 -3.78 6.38 15.51
C SER A 15 -5.22 6.00 15.91
N GLY A 16 -6.08 5.67 14.94
CA GLY A 16 -7.47 5.32 15.22
C GLY A 16 -7.62 3.95 15.86
N GLU A 17 -8.72 3.77 16.61
CA GLU A 17 -9.05 2.49 17.25
C GLU A 17 -9.16 1.35 16.22
N GLN A 18 -9.62 1.66 15.00
CA GLN A 18 -9.72 0.67 13.93
C GLN A 18 -8.35 0.07 13.54
N TYR A 19 -7.24 0.74 13.85
CA TYR A 19 -5.90 0.26 13.51
C TYR A 19 -5.20 -0.49 14.66
N LYS A 20 -5.80 -0.57 15.83
CA LYS A 20 -5.15 -1.14 17.01
C LYS A 20 -4.63 -2.56 16.77
N ASP A 21 -5.48 -3.45 16.28
CA ASP A 21 -5.11 -4.84 16.04
C ASP A 21 -4.17 -4.97 14.85
N LEU A 22 -4.38 -4.21 13.78
CA LEU A 22 -3.51 -4.23 12.61
C LEU A 22 -2.10 -3.75 12.97
N LYS A 23 -1.98 -2.66 13.72
CA LYS A 23 -0.68 -2.15 14.17
C LYS A 23 0.07 -3.19 15.00
N LYS A 24 -0.62 -3.84 15.94
CA LYS A 24 -0.04 -4.87 16.77
C LYS A 24 0.47 -6.02 15.90
N ALA A 25 -0.33 -6.51 14.98
CA ALA A 25 0.03 -7.60 14.09
C ALA A 25 1.21 -7.23 13.18
N LEU A 26 1.24 -6.01 12.64
CA LEU A 26 2.35 -5.53 11.83
C LEU A 26 3.66 -5.45 12.61
N CYS A 27 3.60 -4.98 13.85
CA CYS A 27 4.79 -4.85 14.69
C CYS A 27 5.31 -6.20 15.21
N GLU A 28 4.46 -7.22 15.25
CA GLU A 28 4.81 -8.57 15.71
C GLU A 28 5.26 -9.49 14.56
N LEU A 29 5.23 -9.06 13.30
CA LEU A 29 5.73 -9.85 12.19
C LEU A 29 7.23 -10.15 12.38
N GLU A 30 7.60 -11.43 12.30
CA GLU A 30 8.98 -11.87 12.53
C GLU A 30 9.64 -12.35 11.23
N ASN A 31 8.88 -12.97 10.34
CA ASN A 31 9.40 -13.55 9.10
C ASN A 31 8.60 -13.06 7.91
N LEU A 32 9.30 -12.53 6.90
CA LEU A 32 8.70 -12.13 5.65
C LEU A 32 8.97 -13.16 4.56
N HIS A 33 7.95 -13.43 3.76
CA HIS A 33 8.05 -14.29 2.57
C HIS A 33 8.28 -13.48 1.29
N PHE A 34 8.43 -12.16 1.41
CA PHE A 34 8.58 -11.25 0.28
C PHE A 34 9.79 -10.35 0.43
N THR A 35 10.33 -9.91 -0.70
CA THR A 35 11.35 -8.88 -0.78
C THR A 35 11.04 -7.94 -1.93
N PHE A 36 11.69 -6.77 -1.94
CA PHE A 36 11.57 -5.83 -3.04
C PHE A 36 12.56 -6.18 -4.16
N GLU A 37 12.12 -5.96 -5.41
CA GLU A 37 12.99 -5.95 -6.57
C GLU A 37 12.96 -4.53 -7.13
N PHE A 38 14.06 -3.82 -6.97
CA PHE A 38 14.18 -2.44 -7.44
C PHE A 38 14.74 -2.41 -8.87
N ASP A 39 14.07 -1.63 -9.72
CA ASP A 39 14.71 -1.18 -10.94
C ASP A 39 15.55 0.05 -10.57
N GLY A 40 16.87 -0.06 -10.66
CA GLY A 40 17.81 0.89 -10.09
C GLY A 40 17.66 2.36 -10.48
N LYS A 41 16.72 2.71 -11.37
CA LYS A 41 16.49 4.07 -11.86
C LYS A 41 15.11 4.62 -11.59
N ASP A 42 14.10 3.75 -11.33
CA ASP A 42 12.72 4.19 -11.23
C ASP A 42 12.00 3.47 -10.09
N THR A 43 11.72 4.24 -9.02
CA THR A 43 10.99 3.74 -7.85
C THR A 43 9.59 3.26 -8.22
N LEU A 44 8.97 3.85 -9.26
CA LEU A 44 7.65 3.45 -9.73
C LEU A 44 7.64 2.03 -10.31
N ASN A 45 8.81 1.48 -10.64
CA ASN A 45 8.93 0.14 -11.19
C ASN A 45 9.37 -0.91 -10.15
N THR A 46 9.14 -0.63 -8.87
CA THR A 46 9.47 -1.56 -7.79
C THR A 46 8.52 -2.75 -7.78
N ASN A 47 9.06 -3.96 -7.81
CA ASN A 47 8.29 -5.18 -7.71
C ASN A 47 8.40 -5.81 -6.32
N ILE A 48 7.49 -6.72 -6.02
CA ILE A 48 7.51 -7.52 -4.81
C ILE A 48 7.64 -8.98 -5.22
N VAL A 49 8.61 -9.68 -4.66
CA VAL A 49 8.97 -11.04 -5.05
C VAL A 49 8.80 -11.97 -3.85
N ASN A 50 8.15 -13.10 -4.07
CA ASN A 50 8.07 -14.18 -3.08
C ASN A 50 9.44 -14.86 -3.00
N ILE A 51 10.05 -14.87 -1.82
CA ILE A 51 11.41 -15.39 -1.61
C ILE A 51 11.51 -16.90 -1.89
N LYS A 52 10.44 -17.65 -1.58
CA LYS A 52 10.47 -19.12 -1.71
C LYS A 52 10.41 -19.61 -3.14
N ASN A 53 9.54 -19.02 -3.96
CA ASN A 53 9.26 -19.52 -5.32
C ASN A 53 9.68 -18.57 -6.42
N GLY A 54 10.14 -17.36 -6.10
CA GLY A 54 10.54 -16.36 -7.06
C GLY A 54 9.40 -15.70 -7.81
N GLU A 55 8.15 -15.97 -7.44
CA GLU A 55 6.99 -15.36 -8.09
C GLU A 55 6.93 -13.87 -7.79
N LYS A 56 6.65 -13.10 -8.84
CA LYS A 56 6.53 -11.64 -8.75
C LYS A 56 5.07 -11.24 -8.71
N ILE A 57 4.75 -10.21 -7.89
CA ILE A 57 3.39 -9.66 -7.80
C ILE A 57 2.99 -9.01 -9.12
N TYR A 58 3.93 -8.32 -9.77
CA TYR A 58 3.70 -7.65 -11.05
C TYR A 58 4.56 -8.30 -12.14
N THR A 59 4.02 -8.37 -13.35
CA THR A 59 4.82 -8.72 -14.52
C THR A 59 5.67 -7.52 -14.93
N GLU A 60 5.03 -6.36 -15.06
CA GLU A 60 5.68 -5.09 -15.39
C GLU A 60 5.06 -3.99 -14.52
N PRO A 61 5.64 -3.70 -13.33
CA PRO A 61 5.02 -2.80 -12.35
C PRO A 61 4.65 -1.44 -12.89
N LEU A 62 5.54 -0.79 -13.62
CA LEU A 62 5.27 0.55 -14.15
C LEU A 62 4.13 0.56 -15.18
N ASN A 63 4.12 -0.41 -16.08
CA ASN A 63 3.07 -0.50 -17.11
C ASN A 63 1.71 -0.80 -16.48
N GLU A 64 1.67 -1.68 -15.48
CA GLU A 64 0.44 -2.00 -14.75
C GLU A 64 -0.07 -0.79 -13.96
N LEU A 65 0.84 -0.01 -13.37
CA LEU A 65 0.49 1.25 -12.70
C LEU A 65 -0.13 2.25 -13.67
N MET A 66 0.50 2.45 -14.82
CA MET A 66 0.01 3.40 -15.82
C MET A 66 -1.36 3.00 -16.34
N SER A 67 -1.60 1.71 -16.56
CA SER A 67 -2.91 1.20 -16.96
C SER A 67 -3.97 1.38 -15.88
N ALA A 68 -3.62 1.12 -14.63
CA ALA A 68 -4.54 1.25 -13.50
C ALA A 68 -4.94 2.70 -13.24
N ILE A 69 -4.04 3.65 -13.51
CA ILE A 69 -4.25 5.07 -13.25
C ILE A 69 -5.09 5.75 -14.33
N GLU A 70 -5.07 5.22 -15.56
CA GLU A 70 -5.70 5.87 -16.71
C GLU A 70 -7.18 6.26 -16.49
N PRO A 71 -8.05 5.40 -15.93
CA PRO A 71 -9.43 5.78 -15.66
C PRO A 71 -9.56 6.98 -14.71
N PHE A 72 -8.63 7.12 -13.75
CA PHE A 72 -8.68 8.19 -12.75
C PHE A 72 -8.19 9.52 -13.28
N LYS A 73 -7.56 9.53 -14.44
CA LYS A 73 -7.20 10.77 -15.13
C LYS A 73 -8.35 11.33 -15.95
N LYS A 74 -9.32 10.49 -16.32
CA LYS A 74 -10.42 10.84 -17.23
C LYS A 74 -11.79 10.74 -16.57
N GLU A 75 -12.25 9.52 -16.26
CA GLU A 75 -13.62 9.26 -15.82
C GLU A 75 -13.79 9.42 -14.31
N PHE A 76 -12.80 8.94 -13.52
CA PHE A 76 -12.91 8.85 -12.07
C PHE A 76 -12.13 9.92 -11.33
N GLN A 77 -11.61 10.93 -12.03
CA GLN A 77 -10.78 11.96 -11.42
C GLN A 77 -11.49 12.77 -10.33
N ARG A 78 -12.81 12.81 -10.36
CA ARG A 78 -13.65 13.57 -9.41
C ARG A 78 -14.36 12.73 -8.36
N TYR A 79 -14.10 11.43 -8.33
CA TYR A 79 -14.75 10.57 -7.35
C TYR A 79 -14.12 10.82 -5.97
N PRO A 80 -14.95 11.24 -4.97
CA PRO A 80 -14.41 11.58 -3.66
C PRO A 80 -13.98 10.36 -2.85
N CYS A 81 -14.64 9.22 -3.03
CA CYS A 81 -14.35 7.99 -2.28
C CYS A 81 -14.18 6.82 -3.24
N ILE A 82 -13.06 6.11 -3.10
CA ILE A 82 -12.72 4.99 -3.99
C ILE A 82 -12.30 3.80 -3.14
N PHE A 83 -12.81 2.62 -3.50
CA PHE A 83 -12.51 1.36 -2.83
C PHE A 83 -11.69 0.45 -3.74
N PHE A 84 -10.64 -0.15 -3.19
CA PHE A 84 -9.77 -1.08 -3.91
C PHE A 84 -9.58 -2.37 -3.12
N TYR A 85 -9.31 -3.45 -3.83
CA TYR A 85 -8.85 -4.70 -3.24
C TYR A 85 -7.43 -4.98 -3.73
N GLY A 86 -6.53 -5.21 -2.77
CA GLY A 86 -5.12 -5.46 -3.05
C GLY A 86 -4.26 -4.22 -2.92
N ILE A 87 -3.29 -4.25 -1.99
CA ILE A 87 -2.43 -3.09 -1.74
C ILE A 87 -1.22 -3.06 -2.69
N GLY A 88 -0.74 -4.23 -3.12
CA GLY A 88 0.45 -4.32 -3.98
C GLY A 88 1.66 -3.61 -3.36
N ASN A 89 2.37 -2.85 -4.17
CA ASN A 89 3.49 -2.02 -3.69
C ASN A 89 3.05 -0.66 -3.14
N GLY A 90 1.76 -0.33 -3.21
CA GLY A 90 1.20 0.91 -2.70
C GLY A 90 1.35 2.12 -3.60
N ILE A 91 2.14 2.02 -4.67
CA ILE A 91 2.45 3.18 -5.52
C ILE A 91 1.20 3.76 -6.19
N LEU A 92 0.27 2.90 -6.63
CA LEU A 92 -1.01 3.35 -7.20
C LEU A 92 -1.74 4.30 -6.25
N TYR A 93 -1.82 3.93 -4.98
CA TYR A 93 -2.55 4.72 -3.98
C TYR A 93 -1.83 6.01 -3.63
N LYS A 94 -0.50 5.97 -3.57
CA LYS A 94 0.30 7.18 -3.37
C LYS A 94 0.05 8.18 -4.50
N THR A 95 -0.04 7.69 -5.73
CA THR A 95 -0.32 8.53 -6.90
C THR A 95 -1.75 9.08 -6.87
N LEU A 96 -2.74 8.24 -6.56
CA LEU A 96 -4.13 8.68 -6.47
C LEU A 96 -4.35 9.75 -5.39
N LEU A 97 -3.63 9.63 -4.27
CA LEU A 97 -3.74 10.58 -3.16
C LEU A 97 -3.18 11.97 -3.49
N GLN A 98 -2.42 12.11 -4.57
CA GLN A 98 -1.95 13.41 -5.05
C GLN A 98 -3.09 14.24 -5.63
N ASN A 99 -4.18 13.60 -6.05
CA ASN A 99 -5.38 14.30 -6.52
C ASN A 99 -6.27 14.63 -5.31
N GLN A 100 -6.39 15.93 -5.00
CA GLN A 100 -7.16 16.38 -3.84
C GLN A 100 -8.66 16.12 -3.96
N MET A 101 -9.17 15.82 -5.16
CA MET A 101 -10.57 15.45 -5.35
C MET A 101 -10.90 14.09 -4.73
N HIS A 102 -9.91 13.22 -4.59
CA HIS A 102 -10.07 11.96 -3.88
C HIS A 102 -9.94 12.22 -2.39
N GLU A 103 -11.06 12.39 -1.71
CA GLU A 103 -11.09 12.67 -0.27
C GLU A 103 -10.77 11.44 0.56
N ARG A 104 -11.08 10.24 0.04
CA ARG A 104 -10.88 8.99 0.75
C ARG A 104 -10.60 7.84 -0.20
N VAL A 105 -9.49 7.14 0.03
CA VAL A 105 -9.12 5.92 -0.68
C VAL A 105 -9.09 4.79 0.35
N VAL A 106 -9.91 3.76 0.15
CA VAL A 106 -9.99 2.61 1.05
C VAL A 106 -9.42 1.39 0.34
N VAL A 107 -8.43 0.76 0.96
CA VAL A 107 -7.72 -0.38 0.40
C VAL A 107 -7.93 -1.59 1.28
N PHE A 108 -8.52 -2.65 0.71
CA PHE A 108 -8.68 -3.95 1.36
C PHE A 108 -7.54 -4.87 0.95
N GLU A 109 -6.93 -5.55 1.90
CA GLU A 109 -5.85 -6.50 1.65
C GLU A 109 -5.99 -7.70 2.59
N ASP A 110 -5.85 -8.91 2.07
CA ASP A 110 -5.94 -10.14 2.86
C ASP A 110 -4.59 -10.67 3.35
N ASN A 111 -3.49 -10.14 2.84
CA ASN A 111 -2.15 -10.56 3.22
C ASN A 111 -1.42 -9.44 3.98
N ILE A 112 -1.27 -9.64 5.30
CA ILE A 112 -0.65 -8.65 6.17
C ILE A 112 0.81 -8.35 5.77
N GLU A 113 1.53 -9.31 5.20
CA GLU A 113 2.91 -9.10 4.76
C GLU A 113 2.98 -8.08 3.61
N LEU A 114 1.99 -8.05 2.72
CA LEU A 114 1.93 -7.07 1.64
C LEU A 114 1.64 -5.66 2.19
N ILE A 115 0.81 -5.55 3.23
CA ILE A 115 0.62 -4.28 3.93
C ILE A 115 1.95 -3.82 4.53
N TYR A 116 2.66 -4.72 5.18
CA TYR A 116 3.99 -4.42 5.74
C TYR A 116 4.96 -3.92 4.66
N MET A 117 4.99 -4.60 3.51
CA MET A 117 5.86 -4.21 2.40
C MET A 117 5.55 -2.78 1.91
N ALA A 118 4.27 -2.47 1.66
CA ALA A 118 3.88 -1.16 1.17
C ALA A 118 4.19 -0.04 2.18
N LEU A 119 3.95 -0.29 3.47
CA LEU A 119 4.23 0.69 4.52
C LEU A 119 5.72 0.92 4.75
N ASN A 120 6.57 -0.02 4.35
CA ASN A 120 8.02 0.18 4.36
C ASN A 120 8.53 0.89 3.12
N LEU A 121 7.89 0.70 1.97
CA LEU A 121 8.33 1.31 0.72
C LEU A 121 8.03 2.80 0.63
N LEU A 122 6.86 3.23 1.09
CA LEU A 122 6.36 4.58 0.87
C LEU A 122 5.88 5.23 2.16
N ASP A 123 5.96 6.55 2.20
CA ASP A 123 5.43 7.36 3.30
C ASP A 123 3.97 7.73 2.99
N PHE A 124 3.04 7.10 3.71
CA PHE A 124 1.60 7.39 3.67
C PHE A 124 1.14 8.15 4.93
N SER A 125 2.06 8.62 5.76
CA SER A 125 1.72 9.10 7.11
C SER A 125 0.72 10.24 7.11
N GLU A 126 0.84 11.21 6.20
CA GLU A 126 -0.11 12.31 6.11
C GLU A 126 -1.53 11.81 5.80
N ALA A 127 -1.66 10.98 4.78
CA ALA A 127 -2.96 10.45 4.35
C ALA A 127 -3.58 9.52 5.39
N LEU A 128 -2.77 8.73 6.09
CA LEU A 128 -3.22 7.88 7.18
C LEU A 128 -3.71 8.71 8.37
N HIS A 129 -2.98 9.77 8.72
CA HIS A 129 -3.32 10.63 9.84
C HIS A 129 -4.63 11.38 9.61
N ASN A 130 -4.84 11.92 8.43
CA ASN A 130 -6.03 12.72 8.12
C ASN A 130 -7.23 11.92 7.60
N GLY A 131 -7.10 10.59 7.51
CA GLY A 131 -8.18 9.69 7.08
C GLY A 131 -8.40 9.62 5.58
N ARG A 132 -7.52 10.19 4.76
CA ARG A 132 -7.63 10.10 3.31
C ARG A 132 -7.29 8.70 2.79
N LEU A 133 -6.37 8.00 3.46
CA LEU A 133 -6.08 6.59 3.18
C LEU A 133 -6.52 5.74 4.37
N ILE A 134 -7.32 4.72 4.08
CA ILE A 134 -7.74 3.73 5.07
C ILE A 134 -7.33 2.36 4.56
N VAL A 135 -6.55 1.62 5.36
CA VAL A 135 -6.10 0.27 5.05
C VAL A 135 -6.84 -0.71 5.94
N VAL A 136 -7.43 -1.73 5.34
CA VAL A 136 -8.24 -2.74 6.04
C VAL A 136 -7.70 -4.13 5.76
N LEU A 137 -7.35 -4.86 6.82
CA LEU A 137 -6.97 -6.28 6.70
C LEU A 137 -8.25 -7.13 6.66
N VAL A 138 -8.52 -7.75 5.51
CA VAL A 138 -9.80 -8.42 5.24
C VAL A 138 -10.00 -9.66 6.12
N SER A 139 -8.93 -10.36 6.51
CA SER A 139 -9.02 -11.52 7.39
C SER A 139 -9.71 -11.21 8.72
N ASP A 140 -9.76 -9.94 9.11
CA ASP A 140 -10.43 -9.52 10.35
C ASP A 140 -11.95 -9.61 10.24
N TYR A 141 -12.50 -9.85 9.05
CA TYR A 141 -13.94 -9.92 8.81
C TYR A 141 -14.46 -11.35 8.63
N THR A 142 -13.60 -12.33 8.79
CA THR A 142 -14.01 -13.74 8.78
C THR A 142 -14.22 -14.26 10.20
#